data_fcaefde46fb498e405783ed60959aea6
#
_entry.id   fcaefde46fb498e405783ed60959aea6
#
_cell.length_a   1.000
_cell.length_b   1.000
_cell.length_c   1.000
_cell.angle_alpha   90.00
_cell.angle_beta   90.00
_cell.angle_gamma   90.00
#
_symmetry.space_group_name_H-M   'P 1'
#
loop_
_entity.id
_entity.type
_entity.pdbx_description
1 polymer ?
#
loop_
_entity_poly.entity_id
_entity_poly.type
_entity_poly.pdbx_seq_one_letter_code
_entity_poly.pdbx_strand_id
1 'polypeptide(L)'
;MKLEDIISQSIHENGKPIGFDVFMNFALYSPGLGYYRSSANIFGHQGDFITAPEMSDLFGYTVAKQCAQVINGGDLLEFGAGSGALAVQVLFELSRLKSLPKKYYIMELSGQLMQQQK
;
A
#
# COMPACT_ATOMS: atom_id res chain seq x y z
N MET A 1 5.55 -15.38 -20.25
CA MET A 1 5.95 -16.13 -19.04
C MET A 1 4.85 -15.90 -17.99
N LYS A 2 4.34 -16.97 -17.41
CA LYS A 2 3.32 -16.88 -16.36
C LYS A 2 4.00 -16.89 -14.98
N LEU A 3 3.28 -16.45 -13.96
CA LEU A 3 3.79 -16.45 -12.58
C LEU A 3 4.16 -17.85 -12.10
N GLU A 4 3.33 -18.84 -12.48
CA GLU A 4 3.56 -20.25 -12.19
C GLU A 4 4.90 -20.76 -12.74
N ASP A 5 5.30 -20.30 -13.93
CA ASP A 5 6.57 -20.69 -14.55
C ASP A 5 7.76 -20.19 -13.72
N ILE A 6 7.68 -18.94 -13.22
CA ILE A 6 8.72 -18.34 -12.38
C ILE A 6 8.87 -19.09 -11.06
N ILE A 7 7.75 -19.42 -10.42
CA ILE A 7 7.74 -20.16 -9.15
C ILE A 7 8.31 -21.58 -9.35
N SER A 8 7.85 -22.27 -10.40
CA SER A 8 8.31 -23.62 -10.75
C SER A 8 9.80 -23.64 -11.06
N GLN A 9 10.30 -22.66 -11.81
CA GLN A 9 11.72 -22.51 -12.11
C GLN A 9 12.54 -22.31 -10.82
N SER A 10 12.08 -21.44 -9.92
CA SER A 10 12.77 -21.21 -8.64
C SER A 10 12.86 -22.46 -7.78
N ILE A 11 11.80 -23.28 -7.73
CA ILE A 11 11.81 -24.56 -7.04
C ILE A 11 12.83 -25.53 -7.68
N HIS A 12 12.81 -25.59 -9.02
CA HIS A 12 13.69 -26.49 -9.78
C HIS A 12 15.17 -26.12 -9.60
N GLU A 13 15.51 -24.84 -9.73
CA GLU A 13 16.88 -24.34 -9.58
C GLU A 13 17.44 -24.55 -8.16
N ASN A 14 16.60 -24.44 -7.14
CA ASN A 14 16.99 -24.67 -5.76
C ASN A 14 17.04 -26.16 -5.37
N GLY A 15 16.49 -27.07 -6.19
CA GLY A 15 16.44 -28.51 -5.91
C GLY A 15 15.64 -28.89 -4.66
N LYS A 16 14.85 -27.98 -4.10
CA LYS A 16 14.03 -28.15 -2.88
C LYS A 16 12.85 -27.20 -2.89
N PRO A 17 11.80 -27.46 -2.08
CA PRO A 17 10.72 -26.51 -1.90
C PRO A 17 11.22 -25.14 -1.46
N ILE A 18 10.59 -24.08 -1.96
CA ILE A 18 10.83 -22.70 -1.51
C ILE A 18 10.07 -22.43 -0.21
N GLY A 19 10.56 -21.50 0.61
CA GLY A 19 9.85 -21.04 1.79
C GLY A 19 8.55 -20.29 1.43
N PHE A 20 7.60 -20.26 2.35
CA PHE A 20 6.30 -19.58 2.13
C PHE A 20 6.48 -18.07 1.93
N ASP A 21 7.42 -17.46 2.60
CA ASP A 21 7.80 -16.05 2.42
C ASP A 21 8.27 -15.74 0.99
N VAL A 22 9.10 -16.62 0.42
CA VAL A 22 9.58 -16.53 -0.97
C VAL A 22 8.41 -16.71 -1.95
N PHE A 23 7.56 -17.72 -1.70
CA PHE A 23 6.35 -17.93 -2.50
C PHE A 23 5.44 -16.69 -2.49
N MET A 24 5.17 -16.13 -1.31
CA MET A 24 4.33 -14.93 -1.17
C MET A 24 4.95 -13.71 -1.86
N ASN A 25 6.27 -13.57 -1.79
CA ASN A 25 6.96 -12.50 -2.50
C ASN A 25 6.76 -12.61 -4.02
N PHE A 26 6.89 -13.79 -4.60
CA PHE A 26 6.57 -14.00 -6.01
C PHE A 26 5.11 -13.73 -6.32
N ALA A 27 4.19 -14.31 -5.55
CA ALA A 27 2.75 -14.20 -5.78
C ALA A 27 2.24 -12.76 -5.70
N LEU A 28 2.78 -11.96 -4.80
CA LEU A 28 2.29 -10.60 -4.56
C LEU A 28 3.07 -9.52 -5.34
N TYR A 29 4.39 -9.70 -5.52
CA TYR A 29 5.25 -8.59 -5.94
C TYR A 29 6.08 -8.85 -7.19
N SER A 30 5.93 -9.97 -7.90
CA SER A 30 6.61 -10.19 -9.18
C SER A 30 6.29 -9.09 -10.17
N PRO A 31 7.29 -8.47 -10.85
CA PRO A 31 7.06 -7.38 -11.79
C PRO A 31 6.06 -7.76 -12.90
N GLY A 32 4.96 -7.01 -12.99
CA GLY A 32 3.91 -7.19 -13.99
C GLY A 32 3.01 -8.43 -13.83
N LEU A 33 3.33 -9.34 -12.92
CA LEU A 33 2.62 -10.61 -12.72
C LEU A 33 2.08 -10.78 -11.30
N GLY A 34 2.76 -10.24 -10.30
CA GLY A 34 2.34 -10.32 -8.90
C GLY A 34 1.07 -9.53 -8.65
N TYR A 35 0.29 -9.97 -7.68
CA TYR A 35 -1.03 -9.42 -7.36
C TYR A 35 -1.04 -7.89 -7.23
N TYR A 36 -0.12 -7.31 -6.45
CA TYR A 36 -0.02 -5.85 -6.25
C TYR A 36 0.75 -5.11 -7.36
N ARG A 37 1.34 -5.82 -8.31
CA ARG A 37 2.13 -5.25 -9.42
C ARG A 37 1.57 -5.59 -10.80
N SER A 38 0.44 -6.26 -10.85
CA SER A 38 -0.34 -6.46 -12.08
C SER A 38 -1.20 -5.22 -12.36
N SER A 39 -1.74 -5.13 -13.58
CA SER A 39 -2.65 -4.05 -13.99
C SER A 39 -4.07 -4.22 -13.46
N ALA A 40 -4.31 -5.16 -12.55
CA ALA A 40 -5.63 -5.44 -11.99
C ALA A 40 -6.09 -4.29 -11.08
N ASN A 41 -7.39 -3.99 -11.11
CA ASN A 41 -8.01 -3.04 -10.19
C ASN A 41 -8.28 -3.74 -8.86
N ILE A 42 -7.43 -3.47 -7.86
CA ILE A 42 -7.41 -4.24 -6.59
C ILE A 42 -8.31 -3.58 -5.54
N PHE A 43 -8.33 -2.25 -5.49
CA PHE A 43 -8.98 -1.49 -4.43
C PHE A 43 -10.27 -0.79 -4.89
N GLY A 44 -11.19 -0.55 -3.92
CA GLY A 44 -12.43 0.17 -4.12
C GLY A 44 -13.61 -0.72 -4.50
N HIS A 45 -14.76 -0.10 -4.78
CA HIS A 45 -16.03 -0.80 -5.05
C HIS A 45 -16.00 -1.72 -6.28
N GLN A 46 -15.08 -1.51 -7.20
CA GLN A 46 -14.87 -2.33 -8.40
C GLN A 46 -13.62 -3.20 -8.31
N GLY A 47 -12.94 -3.19 -7.17
CA GLY A 47 -11.76 -4.00 -6.91
C GLY A 47 -12.09 -5.27 -6.14
N ASP A 48 -11.05 -6.04 -5.81
CA ASP A 48 -11.18 -7.32 -5.11
C ASP A 48 -11.57 -7.15 -3.63
N PHE A 49 -11.25 -6.00 -3.03
CA PHE A 49 -11.63 -5.68 -1.64
C PHE A 49 -11.65 -4.17 -1.37
N ILE A 50 -12.32 -3.80 -0.28
CA ILE A 50 -12.43 -2.43 0.21
C ILE A 50 -11.73 -2.33 1.57
N THR A 51 -10.88 -1.31 1.73
CA THR A 51 -10.23 -1.00 3.01
C THR A 51 -10.98 0.07 3.77
N ALA A 52 -10.72 0.22 5.08
CA ALA A 52 -11.41 1.18 5.93
C ALA A 52 -11.38 2.63 5.39
N PRO A 53 -10.25 3.16 4.87
CA PRO A 53 -10.24 4.49 4.24
C PRO A 53 -11.14 4.62 3.01
N GLU A 54 -11.33 3.52 2.28
CA GLU A 54 -12.23 3.50 1.11
C GLU A 54 -13.72 3.49 1.49
N MET A 55 -14.03 3.02 2.70
CA MET A 55 -15.41 2.93 3.19
C MET A 55 -15.92 4.27 3.73
N SER A 56 -15.06 5.03 4.41
CA SER A 56 -15.44 6.27 5.07
C SER A 56 -14.24 7.12 5.43
N ASP A 57 -14.37 8.45 5.29
CA ASP A 57 -13.36 9.42 5.72
C ASP A 57 -13.14 9.42 7.24
N LEU A 58 -14.09 8.91 8.02
CA LEU A 58 -14.00 8.86 9.49
C LEU A 58 -12.77 8.10 9.99
N PHE A 59 -12.35 7.06 9.26
CA PHE A 59 -11.15 6.32 9.61
C PHE A 59 -9.91 7.22 9.57
N GLY A 60 -9.69 7.90 8.44
CA GLY A 60 -8.55 8.80 8.26
C GLY A 60 -8.60 9.99 9.22
N TYR A 61 -9.78 10.56 9.48
CA TYR A 61 -9.93 11.67 10.45
C TYR A 61 -9.60 11.23 11.89
N THR A 62 -9.96 10.00 12.24
CA THR A 62 -9.62 9.44 13.56
C THR A 62 -8.11 9.23 13.69
N VAL A 63 -7.47 8.66 12.67
CA VAL A 63 -6.01 8.51 12.62
C VAL A 63 -5.32 9.87 12.71
N ALA A 64 -5.79 10.87 11.96
CA ALA A 64 -5.25 12.22 11.98
C ALA A 64 -5.28 12.85 13.37
N LYS A 65 -6.37 12.67 14.13
CA LYS A 65 -6.47 13.18 15.50
C LYS A 65 -5.42 12.56 16.42
N GLN A 66 -5.14 11.27 16.26
CA GLN A 66 -4.06 10.62 17.02
C GLN A 66 -2.68 11.14 16.60
N CYS A 67 -2.44 11.28 15.29
CA CYS A 67 -1.20 11.86 14.77
C CYS A 67 -0.98 13.29 15.28
N ALA A 68 -2.01 14.13 15.30
CA ALA A 68 -1.92 15.50 15.77
C ALA A 68 -1.43 15.63 17.23
N GLN A 69 -1.71 14.61 18.05
CA GLN A 69 -1.29 14.61 19.47
C GLN A 69 0.22 14.34 19.63
N VAL A 70 0.85 13.67 18.67
CA VAL A 70 2.24 13.20 18.81
C VAL A 70 3.21 13.81 17.80
N ILE A 71 2.72 14.36 16.69
CA ILE A 71 3.58 14.74 15.56
C ILE A 71 4.51 15.91 15.84
N ASN A 72 4.05 16.88 16.63
CA ASN A 72 4.83 18.04 17.07
C ASN A 72 5.78 18.63 15.99
N GLY A 73 5.28 18.83 14.78
CA GLY A 73 6.04 19.33 13.63
C GLY A 73 7.01 18.31 13.01
N GLY A 74 6.84 17.02 13.28
CA GLY A 74 7.59 15.92 12.66
C GLY A 74 7.08 15.53 11.27
N ASP A 75 7.53 14.39 10.80
CA ASP A 75 7.15 13.79 9.54
C ASP A 75 6.19 12.59 9.77
N LEU A 76 5.41 12.25 8.76
CA LEU A 76 4.60 11.04 8.72
C LEU A 76 5.13 10.08 7.65
N LEU A 77 5.09 8.79 7.95
CA LEU A 77 5.41 7.72 7.00
C LEU A 77 4.26 6.70 6.98
N GLU A 78 3.71 6.47 5.79
CA GLU A 78 2.71 5.46 5.53
C GLU A 78 3.31 4.34 4.68
N PHE A 79 3.07 3.09 5.08
CA PHE A 79 3.45 1.91 4.32
C PHE A 79 2.25 1.39 3.53
N GLY A 80 2.43 1.20 2.21
CA GLY A 80 1.41 0.59 1.37
C GLY A 80 0.12 1.41 1.30
N ALA A 81 0.22 2.67 0.90
CA ALA A 81 -0.92 3.60 0.90
C ALA A 81 -2.06 3.24 -0.08
N GLY A 82 -1.89 2.21 -0.92
CA GLY A 82 -2.90 1.76 -1.87
C GLY A 82 -3.36 2.87 -2.81
N SER A 83 -4.65 3.21 -2.78
CA SER A 83 -5.20 4.33 -3.57
C SER A 83 -4.73 5.72 -3.10
N GLY A 84 -4.14 5.82 -1.91
CA GLY A 84 -3.79 7.09 -1.27
C GLY A 84 -4.95 7.73 -0.48
N ALA A 85 -6.09 7.05 -0.35
CA ALA A 85 -7.28 7.59 0.33
C ALA A 85 -6.97 7.99 1.79
N LEU A 86 -6.22 7.15 2.54
CA LEU A 86 -5.83 7.46 3.91
C LEU A 86 -4.96 8.71 3.98
N ALA A 87 -3.96 8.83 3.11
CA ALA A 87 -3.09 10.02 3.08
C ALA A 87 -3.89 11.31 2.87
N VAL A 88 -4.82 11.30 1.92
CA VAL A 88 -5.69 12.47 1.63
C VAL A 88 -6.53 12.84 2.85
N GLN A 89 -7.18 11.86 3.46
CA GLN A 89 -8.04 12.08 4.65
C GLN A 89 -7.24 12.59 5.84
N VAL A 90 -6.07 11.99 6.10
CA VAL A 90 -5.18 12.38 7.20
C VAL A 90 -4.67 13.80 7.00
N LEU A 91 -4.17 14.13 5.82
CA LEU A 91 -3.66 15.48 5.52
C LEU A 91 -4.77 16.53 5.58
N PHE A 92 -5.96 16.23 5.08
CA PHE A 92 -7.12 17.12 5.17
C PHE A 92 -7.46 17.46 6.63
N GLU A 93 -7.59 16.44 7.48
CA GLU A 93 -7.95 16.67 8.88
C GLU A 93 -6.81 17.32 9.68
N LEU A 94 -5.53 16.93 9.43
CA LEU A 94 -4.39 17.59 10.05
C LEU A 94 -4.28 19.07 9.66
N SER A 95 -4.67 19.44 8.43
CA SER A 95 -4.78 20.82 8.01
C SER A 95 -5.84 21.57 8.82
N ARG A 96 -7.02 20.98 9.01
CA ARG A 96 -8.08 21.55 9.87
C ARG A 96 -7.61 21.75 11.31
N LEU A 97 -6.84 20.80 11.83
CA LEU A 97 -6.29 20.82 13.19
C LEU A 97 -5.06 21.73 13.33
N LYS A 98 -4.60 22.35 12.24
CA LYS A 98 -3.36 23.15 12.20
C LYS A 98 -2.13 22.38 12.67
N SER A 99 -2.07 21.08 12.38
CA SER A 99 -1.04 20.12 12.80
C SER A 99 -0.45 19.37 11.63
N LEU A 100 -0.27 20.04 10.48
CA LEU A 100 0.32 19.41 9.30
C LEU A 100 1.75 18.91 9.59
N PRO A 101 2.13 17.74 9.05
CA PRO A 101 3.51 17.27 9.08
C PRO A 101 4.40 18.18 8.22
N LYS A 102 5.69 18.17 8.47
CA LYS A 102 6.66 18.79 7.55
C LYS A 102 6.67 18.07 6.22
N LYS A 103 6.64 16.73 6.27
CA LYS A 103 6.54 15.86 5.10
C LYS A 103 5.65 14.66 5.39
N TYR A 104 4.95 14.20 4.37
CA TYR A 104 4.23 12.94 4.37
C TYR A 104 4.91 12.01 3.36
N TYR A 105 5.48 10.93 3.85
CA TYR A 105 6.14 9.93 3.02
C TYR A 105 5.22 8.74 2.80
N ILE A 106 5.24 8.22 1.59
CA ILE A 106 4.59 6.95 1.25
C ILE A 106 5.65 5.98 0.78
N MET A 107 5.70 4.81 1.40
CA MET A 107 6.51 3.68 0.93
C MET A 107 5.59 2.68 0.24
N GLU A 108 5.68 2.60 -1.10
CA GLU A 108 4.84 1.77 -1.95
C GLU A 108 5.70 0.89 -2.86
N LEU A 109 5.36 -0.40 -2.96
CA LEU A 109 6.07 -1.37 -3.82
C LEU A 109 5.49 -1.46 -5.23
N SER A 110 4.24 -1.05 -5.42
CA SER A 110 3.56 -1.05 -6.72
C SER A 110 3.83 0.24 -7.48
N GLY A 111 4.50 0.14 -8.62
CA GLY A 111 4.73 1.29 -9.50
C GLY A 111 3.44 1.93 -10.02
N GLN A 112 2.38 1.14 -10.21
CA GLN A 112 1.07 1.63 -10.62
C GLN A 112 0.40 2.44 -9.50
N LEU A 113 0.42 1.92 -8.26
CA LEU A 113 -0.14 2.63 -7.11
C LEU A 113 0.65 3.91 -6.79
N MET A 114 1.98 3.89 -6.95
CA MET A 114 2.80 5.11 -6.83
C MET A 114 2.40 6.22 -7.79
N GLN A 115 1.90 5.88 -8.98
CA GLN A 115 1.42 6.89 -9.95
C GLN A 115 0.07 7.47 -9.54
N GLN A 116 -0.79 6.70 -8.89
CA GLN A 116 -2.09 7.17 -8.39
C GLN A 116 -1.94 8.08 -7.17
N GLN A 117 -0.86 7.94 -6.42
CA GLN A 117 -0.59 8.69 -5.18
C GLN A 117 0.08 10.06 -5.43
N LYS A 118 0.43 10.38 -6.68
CA LYS A 118 1.02 11.68 -7.08
C LYS A 118 -0.04 12.70 -7.41
#